data_71b8105faf1b1daf08883e4c4868f3f1
#
_entry.id   71b8105faf1b1daf08883e4c4868f3f1
#
_cell.length_a   1.000
_cell.length_b   1.000
_cell.length_c   1.000
_cell.angle_alpha   90.00
_cell.angle_beta   90.00
_cell.angle_gamma   90.00
#
_symmetry.space_group_name_H-M   'P 1'
#
loop_
_entity.id
_entity.type
_entity.pdbx_description
1 polymer ?
#
loop_
_entity_poly.entity_id
_entity_poly.type
_entity_poly.pdbx_seq_one_letter_code
_entity_poly.pdbx_strand_id
1 'polypeptide(L)'
;MTYKIMIVDDEPANLRVLERLFRPDYQVVTAPSGAEALALLDQHDVALLISDQRMAAMTGIELMMKTVAIRPQMVKILLTGYTDVGALIEALNSGLVYRYLTKPWNNDDLRTTVSRALEHYEVMKSKHILGMENQRLRARLAEISDMASEALDLVSVEKELAAPPEEPEVYELLG
;
A
#
# COMPACT_ATOMS: atom_id res chain seq x y z
N MET A 1 -1.34 -7.64 -17.62
CA MET A 1 -2.47 -7.53 -16.63
C MET A 1 -3.22 -6.25 -16.93
N THR A 2 -4.55 -6.31 -16.98
CA THR A 2 -5.35 -5.10 -17.24
C THR A 2 -5.71 -4.47 -15.90
N TYR A 3 -5.25 -3.25 -15.64
CA TYR A 3 -5.56 -2.52 -14.41
C TYR A 3 -7.02 -2.13 -14.34
N LYS A 4 -7.54 -2.08 -13.11
CA LYS A 4 -8.86 -1.54 -12.84
C LYS A 4 -8.71 -0.11 -12.32
N ILE A 5 -9.38 0.83 -12.98
CA ILE A 5 -9.43 2.23 -12.59
C ILE A 5 -10.85 2.61 -12.18
N MET A 6 -10.99 3.45 -11.18
CA MET A 6 -12.28 3.98 -10.74
C MET A 6 -12.36 5.46 -11.07
N ILE A 7 -13.51 5.86 -11.61
CA ILE A 7 -13.80 7.26 -11.99
C ILE A 7 -15.02 7.71 -11.19
N VAL A 8 -14.87 8.83 -10.48
CA VAL A 8 -15.92 9.37 -9.61
C VAL A 8 -16.19 10.83 -9.99
N ASP A 9 -17.40 11.10 -10.39
CA ASP A 9 -17.87 12.45 -10.76
C ASP A 9 -19.40 12.47 -10.65
N ASP A 10 -19.99 13.49 -10.05
CA ASP A 10 -21.44 13.59 -9.92
C ASP A 10 -22.14 14.07 -11.19
N GLU A 11 -21.38 14.50 -12.20
CA GLU A 11 -21.88 14.77 -13.54
C GLU A 11 -21.84 13.53 -14.44
N PRO A 12 -22.99 12.94 -14.86
CA PRO A 12 -22.99 11.75 -15.71
C PRO A 12 -22.32 11.97 -17.08
N ALA A 13 -22.24 13.21 -17.55
CA ALA A 13 -21.57 13.53 -18.81
C ALA A 13 -20.05 13.30 -18.69
N ASN A 14 -19.44 13.72 -17.58
CA ASN A 14 -18.02 13.53 -17.31
C ASN A 14 -17.68 12.04 -17.17
N LEU A 15 -18.50 11.28 -16.42
CA LEU A 15 -18.33 9.83 -16.31
C LEU A 15 -18.29 9.14 -17.66
N ARG A 16 -19.26 9.44 -18.55
CA ARG A 16 -19.30 8.86 -19.91
C ARG A 16 -18.08 9.22 -20.75
N VAL A 17 -17.62 10.46 -20.69
CA VAL A 17 -16.44 10.92 -21.44
C VAL A 17 -15.19 10.19 -20.95
N LEU A 18 -14.96 10.13 -19.64
CA LEU A 18 -13.80 9.49 -19.03
C LEU A 18 -13.83 7.97 -19.21
N GLU A 19 -14.99 7.34 -19.04
CA GLU A 19 -15.15 5.90 -19.31
C GLU A 19 -14.79 5.58 -20.76
N ARG A 20 -15.32 6.33 -21.73
CA ARG A 20 -15.01 6.13 -23.16
C ARG A 20 -13.53 6.36 -23.46
N LEU A 21 -12.88 7.28 -22.74
CA LEU A 21 -11.46 7.58 -22.90
C LEU A 21 -10.58 6.42 -22.47
N PHE A 22 -10.93 5.73 -21.37
CA PHE A 22 -10.05 4.74 -20.72
C PHE A 22 -10.44 3.28 -20.94
N ARG A 23 -11.70 3.00 -21.30
CA ARG A 23 -12.21 1.63 -21.51
C ARG A 23 -11.43 0.81 -22.56
N PRO A 24 -10.79 1.39 -23.60
CA PRO A 24 -9.98 0.62 -24.53
C PRO A 24 -8.75 -0.03 -23.88
N ASP A 25 -8.17 0.60 -22.85
CA ASP A 25 -6.89 0.21 -22.26
C ASP A 25 -7.02 -0.40 -20.85
N TYR A 26 -8.13 -0.10 -20.14
CA TYR A 26 -8.32 -0.44 -18.72
C TYR A 26 -9.73 -0.99 -18.44
N GLN A 27 -9.85 -1.71 -17.31
CA GLN A 27 -11.17 -1.98 -16.74
C GLN A 27 -11.65 -0.75 -15.98
N VAL A 28 -12.76 -0.16 -16.40
CA VAL A 28 -13.30 1.06 -15.81
C VAL A 28 -14.48 0.76 -14.92
N VAL A 29 -14.45 1.26 -13.68
CA VAL A 29 -15.58 1.30 -12.76
C VAL A 29 -15.96 2.77 -12.57
N THR A 30 -17.23 3.11 -12.70
CA THR A 30 -17.72 4.48 -12.51
C THR A 30 -18.61 4.57 -11.29
N ALA A 31 -18.54 5.68 -10.57
CA ALA A 31 -19.41 5.99 -9.45
C ALA A 31 -19.89 7.45 -9.54
N PRO A 32 -21.18 7.72 -9.39
CA PRO A 32 -21.72 9.08 -9.42
C PRO A 32 -21.59 9.83 -8.10
N SER A 33 -21.00 9.21 -7.07
CA SER A 33 -20.78 9.84 -5.77
C SER A 33 -19.64 9.19 -4.99
N GLY A 34 -19.08 9.93 -4.02
CA GLY A 34 -18.07 9.37 -3.11
C GLY A 34 -18.58 8.21 -2.27
N ALA A 35 -19.86 8.22 -1.88
CA ALA A 35 -20.46 7.13 -1.10
C ALA A 35 -20.53 5.83 -1.90
N GLU A 36 -20.97 5.91 -3.17
CA GLU A 36 -21.02 4.76 -4.06
C GLU A 36 -19.62 4.25 -4.43
N ALA A 37 -18.67 5.16 -4.62
CA ALA A 37 -17.27 4.81 -4.84
C ALA A 37 -16.70 3.97 -3.67
N LEU A 38 -16.95 4.36 -2.42
CA LEU A 38 -16.52 3.59 -1.25
C LEU A 38 -17.14 2.20 -1.21
N ALA A 39 -18.43 2.06 -1.50
CA ALA A 39 -19.11 0.76 -1.55
C ALA A 39 -18.57 -0.15 -2.67
N LEU A 40 -18.21 0.42 -3.83
CA LEU A 40 -17.63 -0.33 -4.94
C LEU A 40 -16.18 -0.75 -4.68
N LEU A 41 -15.43 -0.02 -3.86
CA LEU A 41 -14.07 -0.41 -3.47
C LEU A 41 -14.00 -1.71 -2.67
N ASP A 42 -15.06 -2.08 -1.97
CA ASP A 42 -15.13 -3.38 -1.27
C ASP A 42 -15.23 -4.56 -2.26
N GLN A 43 -15.78 -4.32 -3.45
CA GLN A 43 -16.02 -5.36 -4.47
C GLN A 43 -14.95 -5.39 -5.56
N HIS A 44 -14.14 -4.33 -5.67
CA HIS A 44 -13.20 -4.15 -6.77
C HIS A 44 -11.79 -3.85 -6.25
N ASP A 45 -10.80 -4.56 -6.78
CA ASP A 45 -9.38 -4.23 -6.57
C ASP A 45 -8.97 -3.13 -7.56
N VAL A 46 -9.04 -1.89 -7.10
CA VAL A 46 -8.79 -0.68 -7.90
C VAL A 46 -7.36 -0.22 -7.69
N ALA A 47 -6.62 -0.07 -8.79
CA ALA A 47 -5.25 0.42 -8.78
C ALA A 47 -5.16 1.96 -8.76
N LEU A 48 -6.12 2.62 -9.41
CA LEU A 48 -6.14 4.07 -9.59
C LEU A 48 -7.56 4.62 -9.41
N LEU A 49 -7.67 5.69 -8.62
CA LEU A 49 -8.87 6.50 -8.45
C LEU A 49 -8.69 7.84 -9.16
N ILE A 50 -9.63 8.18 -10.03
CA ILE A 50 -9.78 9.51 -10.62
C ILE A 50 -11.07 10.10 -10.07
N SER A 51 -11.00 11.20 -9.33
CA SER A 51 -12.18 11.82 -8.73
C SER A 51 -12.29 13.29 -9.08
N ASP A 52 -13.49 13.74 -9.35
CA ASP A 52 -13.79 15.17 -9.28
C ASP A 52 -13.61 15.69 -7.85
N GLN A 53 -13.20 16.95 -7.72
CA GLN A 53 -13.07 17.62 -6.42
C GLN A 53 -14.43 18.07 -5.89
N ARG A 54 -15.28 18.61 -6.76
CA ARG A 54 -16.56 19.21 -6.37
C ARG A 54 -17.72 18.27 -6.64
N MET A 55 -18.07 17.49 -5.64
CA MET A 55 -19.21 16.60 -5.70
C MET A 55 -20.18 16.93 -4.55
N ALA A 56 -21.46 16.62 -4.72
CA ALA A 56 -22.43 16.73 -3.66
C ALA A 56 -22.07 15.82 -2.47
N ALA A 57 -22.28 16.28 -1.25
CA ALA A 57 -22.11 15.57 0.02
C ALA A 57 -20.68 15.16 0.42
N MET A 58 -19.77 14.98 -0.52
CA MET A 58 -18.37 14.58 -0.24
C MET A 58 -17.44 15.11 -1.33
N THR A 59 -16.40 15.82 -0.95
CA THR A 59 -15.37 16.27 -1.90
C THR A 59 -14.45 15.14 -2.34
N GLY A 60 -13.75 15.31 -3.48
CA GLY A 60 -12.77 14.34 -3.94
C GLY A 60 -11.65 14.10 -2.92
N ILE A 61 -11.15 15.14 -2.25
CA ILE A 61 -10.14 15.02 -1.20
C ILE A 61 -10.68 14.21 -0.02
N GLU A 62 -11.90 14.48 0.46
CA GLU A 62 -12.51 13.71 1.54
C GLU A 62 -12.70 12.22 1.17
N LEU A 63 -13.12 11.95 -0.07
CA LEU A 63 -13.17 10.58 -0.59
C LEU A 63 -11.79 9.93 -0.52
N MET A 64 -10.76 10.61 -1.05
CA MET A 64 -9.39 10.08 -1.09
C MET A 64 -8.83 9.82 0.31
N MET A 65 -9.12 10.66 1.29
CA MET A 65 -8.74 10.44 2.69
C MET A 65 -9.35 9.14 3.25
N LYS A 66 -10.64 8.91 3.00
CA LYS A 66 -11.33 7.67 3.44
C LYS A 66 -10.76 6.42 2.77
N THR A 67 -10.29 6.52 1.54
CA THR A 67 -9.73 5.37 0.81
C THR A 67 -8.34 4.95 1.29
N VAL A 68 -7.61 5.78 2.03
CA VAL A 68 -6.27 5.44 2.57
C VAL A 68 -6.31 4.20 3.46
N ALA A 69 -7.32 4.10 4.33
CA ALA A 69 -7.48 2.94 5.22
C ALA A 69 -7.90 1.66 4.47
N ILE A 70 -8.67 1.80 3.39
CA ILE A 70 -9.25 0.67 2.63
C ILE A 70 -8.25 0.16 1.58
N ARG A 71 -7.58 1.09 0.89
CA ARG A 71 -6.67 0.83 -0.23
C ARG A 71 -5.44 1.75 -0.15
N PRO A 72 -4.51 1.50 0.77
CA PRO A 72 -3.37 2.40 1.01
C PRO A 72 -2.46 2.57 -0.20
N GLN A 73 -2.39 1.58 -1.09
CA GLN A 73 -1.52 1.61 -2.27
C GLN A 73 -2.19 2.20 -3.51
N MET A 74 -3.52 2.38 -3.49
CA MET A 74 -4.27 2.93 -4.61
C MET A 74 -3.80 4.35 -4.92
N VAL A 75 -3.39 4.58 -6.16
CA VAL A 75 -2.96 5.91 -6.61
C VAL A 75 -4.18 6.78 -6.86
N LYS A 76 -4.07 8.07 -6.62
CA LYS A 76 -5.20 9.01 -6.64
C LYS A 76 -4.88 10.20 -7.52
N ILE A 77 -5.75 10.48 -8.48
CA ILE A 77 -5.72 11.67 -9.36
C ILE A 77 -6.96 12.49 -9.10
N LEU A 78 -6.79 13.78 -8.90
CA LEU A 78 -7.87 14.72 -8.67
C LEU A 78 -8.14 15.55 -9.93
N LEU A 79 -9.40 15.66 -10.35
CA LEU A 79 -9.85 16.60 -11.35
C LEU A 79 -10.47 17.80 -10.64
N THR A 80 -10.02 19.02 -10.95
CA THR A 80 -10.46 20.20 -10.21
C THR A 80 -10.64 21.43 -11.11
N GLY A 81 -11.61 22.26 -10.78
CA GLY A 81 -11.64 23.65 -11.23
C GLY A 81 -10.81 24.53 -10.28
N TYR A 82 -10.32 25.64 -10.73
CA TYR A 82 -9.31 26.54 -10.09
C TYR A 82 -9.59 27.06 -8.67
N THR A 83 -10.56 26.58 -7.91
CA THR A 83 -11.14 27.30 -6.76
C THR A 83 -10.67 26.90 -5.36
N ASP A 84 -9.90 25.77 -5.20
CA ASP A 84 -9.51 25.28 -3.86
C ASP A 84 -7.99 24.98 -3.76
N VAL A 85 -7.18 25.99 -4.06
CA VAL A 85 -5.71 25.83 -4.14
C VAL A 85 -5.07 25.41 -2.83
N GLY A 86 -5.58 25.89 -1.69
CA GLY A 86 -5.01 25.58 -0.37
C GLY A 86 -5.14 24.10 0.01
N ALA A 87 -6.34 23.54 -0.03
CA ALA A 87 -6.61 22.14 0.27
C ALA A 87 -5.90 21.21 -0.72
N LEU A 88 -5.76 21.64 -1.97
CA LEU A 88 -5.04 20.88 -3.00
C LEU A 88 -3.53 20.81 -2.72
N ILE A 89 -2.91 21.91 -2.31
CA ILE A 89 -1.48 21.95 -1.95
C ILE A 89 -1.22 21.03 -0.75
N GLU A 90 -2.08 21.05 0.26
CA GLU A 90 -1.96 20.18 1.42
C GLU A 90 -2.09 18.69 1.04
N ALA A 91 -3.07 18.35 0.21
CA ALA A 91 -3.28 16.98 -0.28
C ALA A 91 -2.11 16.46 -1.13
N LEU A 92 -1.44 17.33 -1.89
CA LEU A 92 -0.22 16.97 -2.62
C LEU A 92 0.97 16.79 -1.69
N ASN A 93 1.19 17.71 -0.76
CA ASN A 93 2.32 17.67 0.16
C ASN A 93 2.25 16.48 1.14
N SER A 94 1.05 16.05 1.52
CA SER A 94 0.83 14.85 2.35
C SER A 94 0.99 13.54 1.58
N GLY A 95 1.16 13.58 0.25
CA GLY A 95 1.19 12.39 -0.60
C GLY A 95 -0.17 11.70 -0.79
N LEU A 96 -1.25 12.32 -0.34
CA LEU A 96 -2.61 11.79 -0.51
C LEU A 96 -3.01 11.73 -1.99
N VAL A 97 -2.64 12.75 -2.76
CA VAL A 97 -2.92 12.88 -4.19
C VAL A 97 -1.61 12.76 -4.97
N TYR A 98 -1.56 11.83 -5.90
CA TYR A 98 -0.42 11.67 -6.80
C TYR A 98 -0.28 12.87 -7.73
N ARG A 99 -1.39 13.28 -8.34
CA ARG A 99 -1.45 14.43 -9.25
C ARG A 99 -2.87 15.01 -9.32
N TYR A 100 -2.95 16.29 -9.61
CA TYR A 100 -4.21 16.92 -10.02
C TYR A 100 -4.14 17.37 -11.46
N LEU A 101 -5.31 17.50 -12.10
CA LEU A 101 -5.50 18.06 -13.42
C LEU A 101 -6.65 19.06 -13.36
N THR A 102 -6.47 20.15 -14.07
CA THR A 102 -7.49 21.22 -14.12
C THR A 102 -8.55 20.92 -15.18
N LYS A 103 -9.80 21.22 -14.86
CA LYS A 103 -10.90 21.21 -15.82
C LYS A 103 -10.92 22.54 -16.61
N PRO A 104 -11.08 22.54 -17.94
CA PRO A 104 -11.18 21.37 -18.81
C PRO A 104 -9.81 20.70 -19.01
N TRP A 105 -9.76 19.37 -18.95
CA TRP A 105 -8.54 18.60 -19.17
C TRP A 105 -8.23 18.37 -20.65
N ASN A 106 -6.95 18.15 -20.95
CA ASN A 106 -6.51 17.61 -22.22
C ASN A 106 -6.49 16.08 -22.14
N ASN A 107 -7.05 15.38 -23.13
CA ASN A 107 -7.15 13.92 -23.12
C ASN A 107 -5.77 13.24 -23.17
N ASP A 108 -4.80 13.78 -23.90
CA ASP A 108 -3.47 13.18 -24.01
C ASP A 108 -2.67 13.37 -22.72
N ASP A 109 -2.78 14.53 -22.08
CA ASP A 109 -2.19 14.79 -20.77
C ASP A 109 -2.79 13.88 -19.70
N LEU A 110 -4.11 13.67 -19.73
CA LEU A 110 -4.79 12.79 -18.79
C LEU A 110 -4.38 11.32 -19.02
N ARG A 111 -4.32 10.84 -20.27
CA ARG A 111 -3.82 9.49 -20.59
C ARG A 111 -2.38 9.30 -20.11
N THR A 112 -1.51 10.24 -20.39
CA THR A 112 -0.11 10.20 -19.95
C THR A 112 0.00 10.18 -18.43
N THR A 113 -0.81 10.98 -17.74
CA THR A 113 -0.85 11.03 -16.29
C THR A 113 -1.32 9.70 -15.69
N VAL A 114 -2.36 9.08 -16.26
CA VAL A 114 -2.88 7.78 -15.82
C VAL A 114 -1.84 6.67 -16.03
N SER A 115 -1.16 6.64 -17.19
CA SER A 115 -0.10 5.66 -17.44
C SER A 115 1.02 5.75 -16.39
N ARG A 116 1.53 6.94 -16.13
CA ARG A 116 2.58 7.17 -15.11
C ARG A 116 2.11 6.86 -13.67
N ALA A 117 0.85 7.14 -13.37
CA ALA A 117 0.25 6.81 -12.09
C ALA A 117 0.18 5.29 -11.87
N LEU A 118 -0.13 4.53 -12.91
CA LEU A 118 -0.16 3.06 -12.85
C LEU A 118 1.24 2.45 -12.76
N GLU A 119 2.23 3.03 -13.43
CA GLU A 119 3.64 2.67 -13.23
C GLU A 119 4.07 2.90 -11.78
N HIS A 120 3.68 4.04 -11.20
CA HIS A 120 3.92 4.33 -9.79
C HIS A 120 3.24 3.33 -8.86
N TYR A 121 1.98 2.95 -9.15
CA TYR A 121 1.25 1.91 -8.42
C TYR A 121 2.02 0.59 -8.38
N GLU A 122 2.56 0.13 -9.51
CA GLU A 122 3.34 -1.11 -9.57
C GLU A 122 4.60 -1.06 -8.70
N VAL A 123 5.31 0.06 -8.72
CA VAL A 123 6.49 0.25 -7.87
C VAL A 123 6.11 0.19 -6.39
N MET A 124 5.03 0.86 -6.00
CA MET A 124 4.55 0.87 -4.61
C MET A 124 4.07 -0.51 -4.17
N LYS A 125 3.33 -1.22 -5.02
CA LYS A 125 2.86 -2.58 -4.79
C LYS A 125 4.01 -3.56 -4.61
N SER A 126 5.02 -3.49 -5.49
CA SER A 126 6.21 -4.33 -5.41
C SER A 126 7.00 -4.09 -4.13
N LYS A 127 7.20 -2.83 -3.75
CA LYS A 127 7.84 -2.46 -2.47
C LYS A 127 7.10 -3.03 -1.27
N HIS A 128 5.80 -2.97 -1.28
CA HIS A 128 4.96 -3.47 -0.19
C HIS A 128 5.10 -4.99 -0.05
N ILE A 129 4.99 -5.73 -1.16
CA ILE A 129 5.15 -7.20 -1.19
C ILE A 129 6.53 -7.60 -0.67
N LEU A 130 7.60 -6.96 -1.17
CA LEU A 130 8.97 -7.21 -0.72
C LEU A 130 9.15 -6.88 0.77
N GLY A 131 8.53 -5.82 1.26
CA GLY A 131 8.53 -5.46 2.67
C GLY A 131 7.91 -6.53 3.56
N MET A 132 6.74 -7.03 3.18
CA MET A 132 6.06 -8.12 3.89
C MET A 132 6.87 -9.42 3.88
N GLU A 133 7.48 -9.78 2.74
CA GLU A 133 8.30 -10.96 2.61
C GLU A 133 9.56 -10.87 3.48
N ASN A 134 10.24 -9.72 3.46
CA ASN A 134 11.39 -9.47 4.35
C ASN A 134 11.02 -9.57 5.82
N GLN A 135 9.87 -9.03 6.23
CA GLN A 135 9.41 -9.12 7.61
C GLN A 135 9.14 -10.59 8.01
N ARG A 136 8.50 -11.36 7.13
CA ARG A 136 8.25 -12.79 7.34
C ARG A 136 9.55 -13.59 7.45
N LEU A 137 10.54 -13.31 6.58
CA LEU A 137 11.84 -13.98 6.61
C LEU A 137 12.61 -13.65 7.90
N ARG A 138 12.57 -12.40 8.35
CA ARG A 138 13.21 -12.00 9.63
C ARG A 138 12.58 -12.69 10.82
N ALA A 139 11.26 -12.82 10.85
CA ALA A 139 10.57 -13.55 11.92
C ALA A 139 11.00 -15.02 11.96
N ARG A 140 11.07 -15.70 10.79
CA ARG A 140 11.53 -17.11 10.71
C ARG A 140 13.00 -17.26 11.10
N LEU A 141 13.86 -16.30 10.74
CA LEU A 141 15.25 -16.33 11.17
C LEU A 141 15.39 -16.18 12.67
N ALA A 142 14.59 -15.35 13.32
CA ALA A 142 14.56 -15.22 14.78
C ALA A 142 14.14 -16.55 15.44
N GLU A 143 13.07 -17.18 14.97
CA GLU A 143 12.63 -18.50 15.47
C GLU A 143 13.73 -19.57 15.35
N ILE A 144 14.42 -19.65 14.22
CA ILE A 144 15.51 -20.60 14.00
C ILE A 144 16.70 -20.29 14.94
N SER A 145 17.02 -19.01 15.13
CA SER A 145 18.08 -18.57 16.03
C SER A 145 17.80 -18.97 17.47
N ASP A 146 16.56 -18.80 17.93
CA ASP A 146 16.16 -19.17 19.28
C ASP A 146 16.22 -20.69 19.47
N MET A 147 15.70 -21.48 18.52
CA MET A 147 15.80 -22.94 18.53
C MET A 147 17.26 -23.43 18.54
N ALA A 148 18.13 -22.79 17.76
CA ALA A 148 19.56 -23.13 17.72
C ALA A 148 20.24 -22.82 19.05
N SER A 149 19.89 -21.72 19.70
CA SER A 149 20.39 -21.36 21.03
C SER A 149 19.98 -22.37 22.09
N GLU A 150 18.70 -22.76 22.12
CA GLU A 150 18.20 -23.79 23.03
C GLU A 150 18.90 -25.15 22.82
N ALA A 151 19.12 -25.54 21.54
CA ALA A 151 19.83 -26.79 21.22
C ALA A 151 21.29 -26.76 21.68
N LEU A 152 21.99 -25.62 21.56
CA LEU A 152 23.34 -25.44 22.05
C LEU A 152 23.44 -25.52 23.57
N ASP A 153 22.47 -24.94 24.27
CA ASP A 153 22.40 -24.99 25.72
C ASP A 153 22.19 -26.44 26.21
N LEU A 154 21.30 -27.20 25.56
CA LEU A 154 21.11 -28.63 25.86
C LEU A 154 22.37 -29.44 25.66
N VAL A 155 23.09 -29.27 24.57
CA VAL A 155 24.36 -29.95 24.29
C VAL A 155 25.44 -29.59 25.33
N SER A 156 25.44 -28.36 25.81
CA SER A 156 26.38 -27.89 26.84
C SER A 156 26.09 -28.54 28.17
N VAL A 157 24.84 -28.68 28.56
CA VAL A 157 24.42 -29.36 29.78
C VAL A 157 24.74 -30.88 29.75
N GLU A 158 24.50 -31.55 28.61
CA GLU A 158 24.86 -32.98 28.43
C GLU A 158 26.38 -33.19 28.55
N LYS A 159 27.19 -32.25 28.06
CA LYS A 159 28.65 -32.34 28.15
C LYS A 159 29.17 -32.12 29.59
N GLU A 160 28.53 -31.27 30.36
CA GLU A 160 28.84 -31.08 31.79
C GLU A 160 28.46 -32.34 32.63
N LEU A 161 27.32 -32.95 32.33
CA LEU A 161 26.88 -34.19 33.01
C LEU A 161 27.72 -35.41 32.65
N ALA A 162 28.33 -35.45 31.48
CA ALA A 162 29.19 -36.54 31.00
C ALA A 162 30.66 -36.39 31.42
N ALA A 163 31.05 -35.25 32.05
CA ALA A 163 32.37 -35.08 32.56
C ALA A 163 32.64 -36.05 33.72
N PRO A 164 33.77 -36.77 33.74
CA PRO A 164 34.12 -37.66 34.88
C PRO A 164 34.26 -36.81 36.16
N PRO A 165 33.86 -37.35 37.32
CA PRO A 165 34.00 -36.67 38.58
C PRO A 165 35.50 -36.30 38.79
N GLU A 166 35.75 -35.08 39.18
CA GLU A 166 37.11 -34.64 39.56
C GLU A 166 37.63 -35.58 40.64
N GLU A 167 38.76 -36.24 40.40
CA GLU A 167 39.43 -37.06 41.41
C GLU A 167 39.74 -36.15 42.62
N PRO A 168 39.37 -36.58 43.85
CA PRO A 168 39.73 -35.77 45.02
C PRO A 168 41.25 -35.69 45.15
N GLU A 169 41.81 -34.50 45.19
CA GLU A 169 43.20 -34.30 45.53
C GLU A 169 43.48 -34.98 46.84
N VAL A 170 44.19 -36.12 46.78
CA VAL A 170 44.72 -36.79 47.96
C VAL A 170 45.86 -35.95 48.49
N TYR A 171 45.55 -35.06 49.42
CA TYR A 171 46.59 -34.46 50.24
C TYR A 171 47.30 -35.55 50.99
N GLU A 172 48.46 -35.97 50.54
CA GLU A 172 49.40 -36.74 51.33
C GLU A 172 49.80 -35.88 52.52
N LEU A 173 49.18 -36.16 53.67
CA LEU A 173 49.69 -35.81 54.96
C LEU A 173 50.85 -36.75 55.27
N LEU A 174 52.07 -36.42 54.90
CA LEU A 174 53.27 -37.05 55.42
C LEU A 174 54.03 -36.05 56.27
N GLY A 175 54.13 -36.38 57.54
CA GLY A 175 55.22 -36.22 58.39
C GLY A 175 55.26 -35.20 59.42
#